data_43b22ca1e266868dbf9327629a90035e
#
_entry.id   43b22ca1e266868dbf9327629a90035e
#
_cell.length_a   1.000
_cell.length_b   1.000
_cell.length_c   1.000
_cell.angle_alpha   90.00
_cell.angle_beta   90.00
_cell.angle_gamma   90.00
#
_symmetry.space_group_name_H-M   'P 1'
#
loop_
_entity.id
_entity.type
_entity.pdbx_description
1 polymer ?
#
loop_
_entity_poly.entity_id
_entity_poly.type
_entity_poly.pdbx_seq_one_letter_code
_entity_poly.pdbx_strand_id
1 'polypeptide(L)'
;MTTLTTPPVAPLLARLFAEAEVTTAKMRAQRANVSPDAARAAQGSDYRNFYLTQAKDIHLPVSAETGNLLYMLARSSGARHIVEFGTSFGISTIFLAAALKDNGGGTLIGSEFEPGKVAQARENLRTAKLAEFVDIRDGDALETLARDLPASIDLVLLDGAKSLYPKVLDLLEPRLRVGALVVADNADMCPEYVTRVRSTGSGYMSVAFADDVELSMKLPKASA
;
A
#
# COMPACT_ATOMS: atom_id res chain seq x y z
N MET A 1 18.81 -1.78 17.67
CA MET A 1 18.79 -1.98 16.21
C MET A 1 17.40 -2.48 15.88
N THR A 2 16.88 -2.13 14.69
CA THR A 2 15.55 -2.56 14.25
C THR A 2 15.67 -3.55 13.09
N THR A 3 14.64 -4.36 12.85
CA THR A 3 14.59 -5.28 11.69
C THR A 3 14.82 -4.50 10.39
N LEU A 4 14.23 -3.30 10.28
CA LEU A 4 14.33 -2.46 9.09
C LEU A 4 15.75 -2.03 8.74
N THR A 5 16.58 -1.74 9.76
CA THR A 5 17.93 -1.16 9.59
C THR A 5 19.07 -2.18 9.63
N THR A 6 18.74 -3.47 9.67
CA THR A 6 19.73 -4.55 9.75
C THR A 6 19.61 -5.55 8.60
N PRO A 7 20.68 -6.31 8.29
CA PRO A 7 20.56 -7.44 7.36
C PRO A 7 19.57 -8.50 7.85
N PRO A 8 18.82 -9.15 6.96
CA PRO A 8 18.89 -9.02 5.51
C PRO A 8 18.06 -7.88 4.90
N VAL A 9 17.24 -7.17 5.69
CA VAL A 9 16.25 -6.21 5.21
C VAL A 9 16.89 -4.96 4.57
N ALA A 10 17.80 -4.31 5.28
CA ALA A 10 18.41 -3.05 4.80
C ALA A 10 19.10 -3.19 3.43
N PRO A 11 20.00 -4.16 3.18
CA PRO A 11 20.61 -4.32 1.86
C PRO A 11 19.60 -4.76 0.79
N LEU A 12 18.57 -5.50 1.13
CA LEU A 12 17.51 -5.88 0.21
C LEU A 12 16.71 -4.65 -0.25
N LEU A 13 16.28 -3.80 0.65
CA LEU A 13 15.56 -2.56 0.32
C LEU A 13 16.42 -1.64 -0.57
N ALA A 14 17.71 -1.47 -0.25
CA ALA A 14 18.62 -0.68 -1.08
C ALA A 14 18.68 -1.21 -2.53
N ARG A 15 18.76 -2.53 -2.71
CA ARG A 15 18.73 -3.16 -4.03
C ARG A 15 17.38 -2.94 -4.74
N LEU A 16 16.25 -3.16 -4.06
CA LEU A 16 14.93 -3.01 -4.66
C LEU A 16 14.63 -1.56 -5.07
N PHE A 17 15.06 -0.58 -4.30
CA PHE A 17 14.94 0.83 -4.68
C PHE A 17 15.82 1.16 -5.90
N ALA A 18 17.05 0.66 -5.98
CA ALA A 18 17.88 0.84 -7.16
C ALA A 18 17.26 0.21 -8.42
N GLU A 19 16.68 -0.99 -8.32
CA GLU A 19 15.94 -1.64 -9.40
C GLU A 19 14.70 -0.81 -9.80
N ALA A 20 14.01 -0.23 -8.82
CA ALA A 20 12.85 0.64 -9.05
C ALA A 20 13.22 1.91 -9.82
N GLU A 21 14.32 2.56 -9.49
CA GLU A 21 14.82 3.74 -10.22
C GLU A 21 15.04 3.42 -11.71
N VAL A 22 15.66 2.28 -12.02
CA VAL A 22 15.92 1.87 -13.40
C VAL A 22 14.62 1.62 -14.16
N THR A 23 13.67 0.90 -13.57
CA THR A 23 12.40 0.58 -14.24
C THR A 23 11.51 1.80 -14.39
N THR A 24 11.47 2.68 -13.40
CA THR A 24 10.71 3.95 -13.44
C THR A 24 11.30 4.91 -14.47
N ALA A 25 12.63 5.01 -14.58
CA ALA A 25 13.27 5.82 -15.62
C ALA A 25 12.90 5.34 -17.03
N LYS A 26 12.88 4.02 -17.26
CA LYS A 26 12.42 3.43 -18.54
C LYS A 26 10.98 3.81 -18.85
N MET A 27 10.08 3.70 -17.88
CA MET A 27 8.67 4.06 -18.05
C MET A 27 8.51 5.56 -18.35
N ARG A 28 9.22 6.44 -17.65
CA ARG A 28 9.20 7.89 -17.91
C ARG A 28 9.67 8.21 -19.33
N ALA A 29 10.74 7.58 -19.79
CA ALA A 29 11.25 7.76 -21.15
C ALA A 29 10.23 7.31 -22.22
N GLN A 30 9.55 6.19 -22.00
CA GLN A 30 8.51 5.69 -22.89
C GLN A 30 7.28 6.62 -22.92
N ARG A 31 6.96 7.28 -21.80
CA ARG A 31 5.82 8.21 -21.67
C ARG A 31 6.13 9.65 -22.03
N ALA A 32 7.37 10.01 -22.26
CA ALA A 32 7.76 11.40 -22.57
C ALA A 32 7.00 12.02 -23.76
N ASN A 33 6.46 11.18 -24.65
CA ASN A 33 5.66 11.60 -25.82
C ASN A 33 4.14 11.42 -25.63
N VAL A 34 3.68 11.05 -24.43
CA VAL A 34 2.24 10.86 -24.11
C VAL A 34 1.76 12.06 -23.30
N SER A 35 0.65 12.69 -23.71
CA SER A 35 0.09 13.80 -22.94
C SER A 35 -0.36 13.35 -21.53
N PRO A 36 -0.27 14.21 -20.49
CA PRO A 36 -0.71 13.87 -19.14
C PRO A 36 -2.16 13.37 -19.09
N ASP A 37 -3.05 13.95 -19.88
CA ASP A 37 -4.46 13.54 -19.95
C ASP A 37 -4.63 12.16 -20.57
N ALA A 38 -3.88 11.84 -21.64
CA ALA A 38 -3.89 10.51 -22.23
C ALA A 38 -3.31 9.45 -21.28
N ALA A 39 -2.28 9.81 -20.51
CA ALA A 39 -1.70 8.92 -19.48
C ALA A 39 -2.69 8.64 -18.32
N ARG A 40 -3.41 9.67 -17.87
CA ARG A 40 -4.45 9.55 -16.84
C ARG A 40 -5.66 8.75 -17.34
N ALA A 41 -6.11 8.97 -18.58
CA ALA A 41 -7.19 8.21 -19.20
C ALA A 41 -6.84 6.72 -19.34
N ALA A 42 -5.62 6.39 -19.74
CA ALA A 42 -5.15 5.01 -19.86
C ALA A 42 -5.13 4.26 -18.51
N GLN A 43 -4.87 4.96 -17.41
CA GLN A 43 -4.92 4.37 -16.06
C GLN A 43 -6.35 4.22 -15.52
N GLY A 44 -7.28 5.11 -15.94
CA GLY A 44 -8.64 5.17 -15.38
C GLY A 44 -9.64 4.22 -16.04
N SER A 45 -9.56 4.01 -17.36
CA SER A 45 -10.57 3.26 -18.11
C SER A 45 -10.34 1.75 -18.18
N ASP A 46 -9.09 1.31 -18.10
CA ASP A 46 -8.71 -0.12 -18.09
C ASP A 46 -7.44 -0.34 -17.24
N TYR A 47 -7.57 -0.13 -15.93
CA TYR A 47 -6.45 -0.34 -15.00
C TYR A 47 -5.90 -1.78 -15.07
N ARG A 48 -6.75 -2.78 -15.32
CA ARG A 48 -6.33 -4.18 -15.42
C ARG A 48 -5.35 -4.38 -16.57
N ASN A 49 -5.73 -3.91 -17.77
CA ASN A 49 -4.85 -4.01 -18.93
C ASN A 49 -3.54 -3.23 -18.70
N PHE A 50 -3.61 -2.04 -18.10
CA PHE A 50 -2.42 -1.25 -17.77
C PHE A 50 -1.44 -2.03 -16.88
N TYR A 51 -1.91 -2.60 -15.76
CA TYR A 51 -1.05 -3.34 -14.83
C TYR A 51 -0.54 -4.67 -15.40
N LEU A 52 -1.35 -5.39 -16.20
CA LEU A 52 -0.95 -6.66 -16.80
C LEU A 52 -0.02 -6.52 -18.01
N THR A 53 0.04 -5.36 -18.65
CA THR A 53 0.81 -5.19 -19.89
C THR A 53 1.90 -4.16 -19.77
N GLN A 54 1.57 -2.92 -19.38
CA GLN A 54 2.49 -1.79 -19.38
C GLN A 54 3.31 -1.67 -18.08
N ALA A 55 2.70 -2.03 -16.95
CA ALA A 55 3.32 -1.87 -15.63
C ALA A 55 3.75 -3.19 -14.97
N LYS A 56 3.60 -4.35 -15.65
CA LYS A 56 3.91 -5.66 -15.07
C LYS A 56 5.36 -5.80 -14.59
N ASP A 57 6.31 -5.25 -15.36
CA ASP A 57 7.75 -5.33 -15.06
C ASP A 57 8.30 -4.04 -14.42
N ILE A 58 7.40 -3.12 -14.02
CA ILE A 58 7.79 -1.82 -13.48
C ILE A 58 7.55 -1.82 -11.99
N HIS A 59 8.60 -1.49 -11.25
CA HIS A 59 8.47 -1.17 -9.83
C HIS A 59 7.73 0.16 -9.70
N LEU A 60 6.71 0.17 -8.88
CA LEU A 60 5.96 1.37 -8.52
C LEU A 60 6.01 1.47 -6.98
N PRO A 61 7.19 1.73 -6.40
CA PRO A 61 7.33 1.75 -4.96
C PRO A 61 6.78 3.04 -4.37
N VAL A 62 6.33 2.97 -3.14
CA VAL A 62 6.27 4.17 -2.28
C VAL A 62 7.66 4.81 -2.17
N SER A 63 7.75 6.09 -1.86
CA SER A 63 9.04 6.74 -1.57
C SER A 63 9.70 6.11 -0.33
N ALA A 64 11.00 6.30 -0.17
CA ALA A 64 11.70 5.85 1.04
C ALA A 64 11.16 6.55 2.30
N GLU A 65 10.76 7.82 2.18
CA GLU A 65 10.13 8.61 3.25
C GLU A 65 8.77 8.01 3.62
N THR A 66 7.93 7.67 2.63
CA THR A 66 6.64 7.01 2.86
C THR A 66 6.84 5.62 3.47
N GLY A 67 7.83 4.85 3.01
CA GLY A 67 8.19 3.56 3.62
C GLY A 67 8.56 3.71 5.10
N ASN A 68 9.40 4.68 5.44
CA ASN A 68 9.75 4.99 6.82
C ASN A 68 8.53 5.45 7.64
N LEU A 69 7.65 6.27 7.07
CA LEU A 69 6.40 6.68 7.70
C LEU A 69 5.53 5.46 8.03
N LEU A 70 5.34 4.54 7.09
CA LEU A 70 4.57 3.31 7.28
C LEU A 70 5.13 2.47 8.44
N TYR A 71 6.45 2.26 8.47
CA TYR A 71 7.10 1.56 9.57
C TYR A 71 6.87 2.28 10.91
N MET A 72 7.09 3.59 10.96
CA MET A 72 6.91 4.38 12.19
C MET A 72 5.47 4.35 12.70
N LEU A 73 4.48 4.50 11.81
CA LEU A 73 3.06 4.44 12.15
C LEU A 73 2.66 3.07 12.68
N ALA A 74 3.09 1.99 12.01
CA ALA A 74 2.84 0.63 12.47
C ALA A 74 3.49 0.33 13.83
N ARG A 75 4.71 0.88 14.07
CA ARG A 75 5.41 0.75 15.35
C ARG A 75 4.74 1.55 16.46
N SER A 76 4.42 2.82 16.21
CA SER A 76 3.86 3.73 17.23
C SER A 76 2.44 3.34 17.64
N SER A 77 1.64 2.80 16.70
CA SER A 77 0.29 2.28 17.00
C SER A 77 0.27 0.88 17.60
N GLY A 78 1.41 0.19 17.64
CA GLY A 78 1.48 -1.21 18.05
C GLY A 78 0.69 -2.14 17.11
N ALA A 79 0.61 -1.80 15.81
CA ALA A 79 -0.20 -2.53 14.84
C ALA A 79 0.13 -4.03 14.82
N ARG A 80 -0.94 -4.86 14.75
CA ARG A 80 -0.88 -6.33 14.69
C ARG A 80 -1.57 -6.86 13.43
N HIS A 81 -2.56 -6.14 12.91
CA HIS A 81 -3.30 -6.51 11.71
C HIS A 81 -3.25 -5.37 10.71
N ILE A 82 -2.53 -5.61 9.62
CA ILE A 82 -2.32 -4.64 8.56
C ILE A 82 -2.93 -5.18 7.26
N VAL A 83 -3.55 -4.31 6.48
CA VAL A 83 -4.04 -4.64 5.13
C VAL A 83 -3.38 -3.71 4.12
N GLU A 84 -2.88 -4.27 3.04
CA GLU A 84 -2.24 -3.55 1.95
C GLU A 84 -2.97 -3.81 0.63
N PHE A 85 -3.38 -2.76 -0.03
CA PHE A 85 -3.90 -2.80 -1.40
C PHE A 85 -2.83 -2.32 -2.37
N GLY A 86 -2.27 -3.24 -3.17
CA GLY A 86 -1.18 -2.97 -4.11
C GLY A 86 0.19 -3.37 -3.57
N THR A 87 0.44 -4.67 -3.42
CA THR A 87 1.71 -5.21 -2.91
C THR A 87 2.88 -5.00 -3.90
N SER A 88 2.62 -5.01 -5.21
CA SER A 88 3.64 -4.90 -6.25
C SER A 88 4.81 -5.87 -6.00
N PHE A 89 6.05 -5.41 -5.99
CA PHE A 89 7.25 -6.22 -5.68
C PHE A 89 7.54 -6.34 -4.18
N GLY A 90 6.67 -5.80 -3.30
CA GLY A 90 6.72 -5.98 -1.86
C GLY A 90 7.60 -4.98 -1.11
N ILE A 91 7.93 -3.81 -1.67
CA ILE A 91 8.78 -2.82 -1.00
C ILE A 91 8.05 -2.28 0.24
N SER A 92 6.86 -1.70 0.12
CA SER A 92 6.03 -1.24 1.23
C SER A 92 5.71 -2.38 2.22
N THR A 93 5.43 -3.56 1.67
CA THR A 93 5.17 -4.78 2.44
C THR A 93 6.33 -5.12 3.38
N ILE A 94 7.59 -4.96 2.93
CA ILE A 94 8.79 -5.21 3.75
C ILE A 94 8.86 -4.21 4.91
N PHE A 95 8.57 -2.92 4.72
CA PHE A 95 8.53 -1.93 5.81
C PHE A 95 7.48 -2.30 6.85
N LEU A 96 6.27 -2.63 6.41
CA LEU A 96 5.16 -3.01 7.29
C LEU A 96 5.41 -4.33 8.02
N ALA A 97 5.92 -5.35 7.32
CA ALA A 97 6.25 -6.64 7.92
C ALA A 97 7.42 -6.55 8.91
N ALA A 98 8.42 -5.69 8.64
CA ALA A 98 9.48 -5.40 9.60
C ALA A 98 8.93 -4.76 10.88
N ALA A 99 7.95 -3.85 10.75
CA ALA A 99 7.27 -3.27 11.91
C ALA A 99 6.49 -4.32 12.70
N LEU A 100 5.76 -5.23 12.04
CA LEU A 100 5.06 -6.34 12.71
C LEU A 100 6.03 -7.23 13.49
N LYS A 101 7.15 -7.60 12.89
CA LYS A 101 8.19 -8.38 13.56
C LYS A 101 8.71 -7.67 14.81
N ASP A 102 9.02 -6.38 14.70
CA ASP A 102 9.53 -5.57 15.80
C ASP A 102 8.45 -5.25 16.86
N ASN A 103 7.16 -5.40 16.52
CA ASN A 103 6.02 -5.37 17.45
C ASN A 103 5.81 -6.71 18.20
N GLY A 104 6.59 -7.74 17.87
CA GLY A 104 6.44 -9.08 18.47
C GLY A 104 5.41 -9.95 17.76
N GLY A 105 5.13 -9.68 16.47
CA GLY A 105 4.26 -10.47 15.60
C GLY A 105 3.02 -9.71 15.10
N GLY A 106 2.20 -10.42 14.36
CA GLY A 106 0.99 -9.92 13.72
C GLY A 106 0.88 -10.46 12.30
N THR A 107 -0.08 -9.96 11.53
CA THR A 107 -0.34 -10.41 10.16
C THR A 107 -0.56 -9.21 9.24
N LEU A 108 0.09 -9.23 8.09
CA LEU A 108 -0.18 -8.34 6.96
C LEU A 108 -0.87 -9.14 5.86
N ILE A 109 -2.02 -8.67 5.41
CA ILE A 109 -2.72 -9.18 4.23
C ILE A 109 -2.46 -8.21 3.09
N GLY A 110 -1.71 -8.66 2.08
CA GLY A 110 -1.46 -7.91 0.85
C GLY A 110 -2.32 -8.44 -0.30
N SER A 111 -2.76 -7.55 -1.19
CA SER A 111 -3.45 -7.93 -2.42
C SER A 111 -2.66 -7.43 -3.62
N GLU A 112 -2.36 -8.34 -4.55
CA GLU A 112 -1.68 -8.02 -5.81
C GLU A 112 -2.34 -8.79 -6.96
N PHE A 113 -2.53 -8.06 -8.05
CA PHE A 113 -3.28 -8.54 -9.19
C PHE A 113 -2.39 -9.21 -10.26
N GLU A 114 -1.11 -8.82 -10.37
CA GLU A 114 -0.18 -9.32 -11.37
C GLU A 114 0.59 -10.53 -10.82
N PRO A 115 0.43 -11.75 -11.40
CA PRO A 115 1.02 -12.98 -10.83
C PRO A 115 2.55 -12.98 -10.75
N GLY A 116 3.24 -12.33 -11.69
CA GLY A 116 4.70 -12.22 -11.68
C GLY A 116 5.19 -11.36 -10.51
N LYS A 117 4.49 -10.26 -10.21
CA LYS A 117 4.75 -9.43 -9.02
C LYS A 117 4.49 -10.20 -7.74
N VAL A 118 3.40 -10.95 -7.65
CA VAL A 118 3.10 -11.81 -6.49
C VAL A 118 4.25 -12.79 -6.25
N ALA A 119 4.72 -13.47 -7.30
CA ALA A 119 5.83 -14.42 -7.18
C ALA A 119 7.11 -13.74 -6.68
N GLN A 120 7.46 -12.59 -7.25
CA GLN A 120 8.65 -11.84 -6.88
C GLN A 120 8.56 -11.25 -5.47
N ALA A 121 7.40 -10.69 -5.09
CA ALA A 121 7.17 -10.18 -3.74
C ALA A 121 7.34 -11.28 -2.68
N ARG A 122 6.78 -12.46 -2.92
CA ARG A 122 6.97 -13.63 -2.04
C ARG A 122 8.45 -14.00 -1.89
N GLU A 123 9.24 -13.94 -2.98
CA GLU A 123 10.68 -14.23 -2.93
C GLU A 123 11.44 -13.14 -2.17
N ASN A 124 11.10 -11.87 -2.38
CA ASN A 124 11.69 -10.76 -1.63
C ASN A 124 11.41 -10.88 -0.12
N LEU A 125 10.18 -11.28 0.25
CA LEU A 125 9.81 -11.51 1.66
C LEU A 125 10.55 -12.70 2.28
N ARG A 126 10.79 -13.79 1.52
CA ARG A 126 11.63 -14.90 2.00
C ARG A 126 13.07 -14.44 2.22
N THR A 127 13.63 -13.69 1.27
CA THR A 127 14.98 -13.09 1.39
C THR A 127 15.06 -12.16 2.60
N ALA A 128 14.02 -11.37 2.87
CA ALA A 128 13.90 -10.51 4.04
C ALA A 128 13.73 -11.28 5.36
N LYS A 129 13.41 -12.58 5.33
CA LYS A 129 12.99 -13.39 6.50
C LYS A 129 11.77 -12.78 7.21
N LEU A 130 10.78 -12.36 6.40
CA LEU A 130 9.53 -11.73 6.85
C LEU A 130 8.28 -12.43 6.30
N ALA A 131 8.45 -13.50 5.51
CA ALA A 131 7.35 -14.21 4.87
C ALA A 131 6.30 -14.76 5.85
N GLU A 132 6.70 -15.08 7.07
CA GLU A 132 5.81 -15.60 8.12
C GLU A 132 4.76 -14.58 8.59
N PHE A 133 4.99 -13.28 8.38
CA PHE A 133 4.09 -12.20 8.78
C PHE A 133 3.12 -11.78 7.67
N VAL A 134 3.25 -12.33 6.44
CA VAL A 134 2.58 -11.80 5.26
C VAL A 134 1.80 -12.87 4.50
N ASP A 135 0.51 -12.59 4.26
CA ASP A 135 -0.37 -13.32 3.35
C ASP A 135 -0.58 -12.47 2.09
N ILE A 136 0.12 -12.78 0.99
CA ILE A 136 -0.12 -12.11 -0.30
C ILE A 136 -1.22 -12.87 -1.04
N ARG A 137 -2.34 -12.20 -1.28
CA ARG A 137 -3.48 -12.72 -2.02
C ARG A 137 -3.40 -12.32 -3.48
N ASP A 138 -3.31 -13.33 -4.34
CA ASP A 138 -3.25 -13.19 -5.79
C ASP A 138 -4.65 -12.97 -6.35
N GLY A 139 -4.86 -11.89 -7.10
CA GLY A 139 -6.10 -11.56 -7.78
C GLY A 139 -6.67 -10.19 -7.49
N ASP A 140 -7.93 -9.99 -7.90
CA ASP A 140 -8.65 -8.73 -7.74
C ASP A 140 -8.86 -8.39 -6.25
N ALA A 141 -8.44 -7.20 -5.84
CA ALA A 141 -8.57 -6.75 -4.46
C ALA A 141 -10.03 -6.71 -3.99
N LEU A 142 -10.99 -6.42 -4.87
CA LEU A 142 -12.41 -6.41 -4.51
C LEU A 142 -12.94 -7.81 -4.17
N GLU A 143 -12.24 -8.86 -4.59
CA GLU A 143 -12.54 -10.26 -4.24
C GLU A 143 -11.65 -10.75 -3.10
N THR A 144 -10.35 -10.49 -3.18
CA THR A 144 -9.38 -11.04 -2.24
C THR A 144 -9.43 -10.35 -0.88
N LEU A 145 -9.76 -9.06 -0.81
CA LEU A 145 -9.95 -8.31 0.43
C LEU A 145 -11.41 -8.30 0.94
N ALA A 146 -12.34 -8.96 0.23
CA ALA A 146 -13.72 -9.12 0.69
C ALA A 146 -13.91 -10.26 1.71
N ARG A 147 -12.90 -11.12 1.91
CA ARG A 147 -13.02 -12.35 2.70
C ARG A 147 -11.85 -12.54 3.67
N ASP A 148 -12.10 -13.31 4.70
CA ASP A 148 -11.08 -13.76 5.66
C ASP A 148 -10.20 -12.62 6.22
N LEU A 149 -10.83 -11.47 6.48
CA LEU A 149 -10.17 -10.35 7.14
C LEU A 149 -10.18 -10.53 8.66
N PRO A 150 -9.17 -10.01 9.37
CA PRO A 150 -9.18 -9.99 10.82
C PRO A 150 -10.39 -9.21 11.35
N ALA A 151 -10.83 -9.55 12.57
CA ALA A 151 -11.95 -8.88 13.21
C ALA A 151 -11.69 -7.38 13.45
N SER A 152 -10.43 -7.00 13.57
CA SER A 152 -9.98 -5.63 13.80
C SER A 152 -8.74 -5.35 12.97
N ILE A 153 -8.74 -4.25 12.20
CA ILE A 153 -7.61 -3.78 11.40
C ILE A 153 -7.03 -2.53 12.07
N ASP A 154 -5.71 -2.50 12.21
CA ASP A 154 -4.97 -1.41 12.85
C ASP A 154 -4.45 -0.37 11.86
N LEU A 155 -4.00 -0.83 10.69
CA LEU A 155 -3.43 0.01 9.65
C LEU A 155 -3.79 -0.53 8.26
N VAL A 156 -4.12 0.38 7.35
CA VAL A 156 -4.34 0.11 5.92
C VAL A 156 -3.39 0.95 5.10
N LEU A 157 -2.77 0.34 4.09
CA LEU A 157 -2.11 1.03 2.98
C LEU A 157 -2.97 0.88 1.72
N LEU A 158 -3.32 2.00 1.10
CA LEU A 158 -3.94 2.06 -0.23
C LEU A 158 -2.87 2.53 -1.22
N ASP A 159 -2.35 1.63 -2.05
CA ASP A 159 -1.33 1.91 -3.07
C ASP A 159 -1.55 1.10 -4.37
N GLY A 160 -2.76 0.66 -4.61
CA GLY A 160 -3.16 -0.01 -5.84
C GLY A 160 -3.71 0.96 -6.90
N ALA A 161 -4.65 0.46 -7.73
CA ALA A 161 -5.36 1.28 -8.71
C ALA A 161 -6.18 2.36 -8.00
N LYS A 162 -5.85 3.64 -8.26
CA LYS A 162 -6.36 4.78 -7.48
C LYS A 162 -7.89 4.91 -7.57
N SER A 163 -8.48 4.57 -8.72
CA SER A 163 -9.95 4.54 -8.91
C SER A 163 -10.69 3.53 -8.01
N LEU A 164 -9.98 2.61 -7.38
CA LEU A 164 -10.58 1.62 -6.47
C LEU A 164 -10.49 2.01 -4.99
N TYR A 165 -9.80 3.09 -4.62
CA TYR A 165 -9.63 3.49 -3.21
C TYR A 165 -10.95 3.58 -2.44
N PRO A 166 -12.01 4.26 -2.94
CA PRO A 166 -13.28 4.32 -2.22
C PRO A 166 -13.89 2.93 -1.98
N LYS A 167 -13.85 2.06 -3.01
CA LYS A 167 -14.45 0.71 -2.95
C LYS A 167 -13.66 -0.22 -2.01
N VAL A 168 -12.32 -0.14 -2.05
CA VAL A 168 -11.48 -0.92 -1.13
C VAL A 168 -11.67 -0.43 0.30
N LEU A 169 -11.78 0.89 0.52
CA LEU A 169 -12.08 1.43 1.84
C LEU A 169 -13.45 0.93 2.34
N ASP A 170 -14.49 0.87 1.48
CA ASP A 170 -15.81 0.32 1.84
C ASP A 170 -15.74 -1.12 2.35
N LEU A 171 -14.89 -1.95 1.73
CA LEU A 171 -14.68 -3.34 2.16
C LEU A 171 -13.99 -3.43 3.54
N LEU A 172 -13.04 -2.54 3.81
CA LEU A 172 -12.20 -2.60 5.01
C LEU A 172 -12.79 -1.82 6.18
N GLU A 173 -13.56 -0.76 5.92
CA GLU A 173 -14.07 0.17 6.93
C GLU A 173 -14.82 -0.49 8.08
N PRO A 174 -15.68 -1.52 7.86
CA PRO A 174 -16.39 -2.22 8.94
C PRO A 174 -15.46 -2.93 9.94
N ARG A 175 -14.21 -3.18 9.55
CA ARG A 175 -13.18 -3.85 10.35
C ARG A 175 -12.13 -2.90 10.92
N LEU A 176 -12.14 -1.63 10.54
CA LEU A 176 -11.23 -0.63 11.11
C LEU A 176 -11.61 -0.34 12.56
N ARG A 177 -10.68 -0.56 13.49
CA ARG A 177 -10.90 -0.12 14.87
C ARG A 177 -10.87 1.40 14.98
N VAL A 178 -11.39 1.93 16.06
CA VAL A 178 -11.17 3.34 16.42
C VAL A 178 -9.67 3.59 16.60
N GLY A 179 -9.16 4.65 16.00
CA GLY A 179 -7.74 4.95 15.96
C GLY A 179 -6.94 4.16 14.92
N ALA A 180 -7.59 3.31 14.10
CA ALA A 180 -6.93 2.70 12.96
C ALA A 180 -6.46 3.76 11.97
N LEU A 181 -5.30 3.53 11.35
CA LEU A 181 -4.71 4.44 10.38
C LEU A 181 -4.94 3.94 8.96
N VAL A 182 -5.22 4.85 8.05
CA VAL A 182 -5.29 4.61 6.61
C VAL A 182 -4.31 5.55 5.94
N VAL A 183 -3.32 4.98 5.26
CA VAL A 183 -2.34 5.71 4.45
C VAL A 183 -2.69 5.47 2.99
N ALA A 184 -2.91 6.53 2.22
CA ALA A 184 -3.19 6.44 0.79
C ALA A 184 -2.07 7.13 0.02
N ASP A 185 -1.34 6.36 -0.78
CA ASP A 185 -0.26 6.86 -1.63
C ASP A 185 -0.82 7.40 -2.96
N ASN A 186 -0.25 8.48 -3.49
CA ASN A 186 -0.75 9.24 -4.65
C ASN A 186 -2.26 9.54 -4.55
N ALA A 187 -2.70 9.97 -3.37
CA ALA A 187 -4.11 10.27 -3.09
C ALA A 187 -4.67 11.43 -3.93
N ASP A 188 -3.80 12.33 -4.39
CA ASP A 188 -4.11 13.41 -5.35
C ASP A 188 -4.75 12.88 -6.64
N MET A 189 -4.44 11.65 -7.03
CA MET A 189 -5.03 10.98 -8.20
C MET A 189 -6.43 10.41 -7.93
N CYS A 190 -6.93 10.47 -6.70
CA CYS A 190 -8.29 10.05 -6.31
C CYS A 190 -9.01 11.12 -5.48
N PRO A 191 -9.46 12.23 -6.08
CA PRO A 191 -10.13 13.32 -5.38
C PRO A 191 -11.38 12.88 -4.59
N GLU A 192 -12.08 11.84 -5.07
CA GLU A 192 -13.26 11.28 -4.40
C GLU A 192 -12.87 10.71 -3.02
N TYR A 193 -11.79 9.95 -2.94
CA TYR A 193 -11.27 9.42 -1.68
C TYR A 193 -10.87 10.55 -0.72
N VAL A 194 -10.08 11.53 -1.20
CA VAL A 194 -9.63 12.67 -0.38
C VAL A 194 -10.83 13.47 0.14
N THR A 195 -11.81 13.77 -0.72
CA THR A 195 -13.05 14.45 -0.33
C THR A 195 -13.78 13.67 0.76
N ARG A 196 -13.91 12.35 0.61
CA ARG A 196 -14.57 11.48 1.58
C ARG A 196 -13.90 11.59 2.95
N VAL A 197 -12.58 11.34 3.06
CA VAL A 197 -11.90 11.26 4.36
C VAL A 197 -11.74 12.62 5.04
N ARG A 198 -11.72 13.71 4.28
CA ARG A 198 -11.63 15.09 4.80
C ARG A 198 -12.98 15.73 5.12
N SER A 199 -14.10 15.14 4.68
CA SER A 199 -15.43 15.70 4.92
C SER A 199 -15.80 15.69 6.39
N THR A 200 -16.45 16.77 6.86
CA THR A 200 -16.99 16.84 8.22
C THR A 200 -17.99 15.69 8.43
N GLY A 201 -17.83 14.96 9.53
CA GLY A 201 -18.71 13.83 9.85
C GLY A 201 -18.40 12.54 9.09
N SER A 202 -17.34 12.48 8.30
CA SER A 202 -16.87 11.28 7.59
C SER A 202 -16.51 10.10 8.51
N GLY A 203 -16.26 10.38 9.80
CA GLY A 203 -15.71 9.40 10.73
C GLY A 203 -14.18 9.27 10.63
N TYR A 204 -13.51 10.23 10.00
CA TYR A 204 -12.05 10.31 9.89
C TYR A 204 -11.53 11.67 10.32
N MET A 205 -10.31 11.68 10.86
CA MET A 205 -9.43 12.83 10.90
C MET A 205 -8.36 12.60 9.85
N SER A 206 -8.15 13.55 8.95
CA SER A 206 -7.28 13.34 7.79
C SER A 206 -6.37 14.53 7.54
N VAL A 207 -5.13 14.26 7.11
CA VAL A 207 -4.10 15.26 6.83
C VAL A 207 -3.22 14.79 5.68
N ALA A 208 -2.80 15.73 4.82
CA ALA A 208 -1.79 15.45 3.81
C ALA A 208 -0.41 15.26 4.46
N PHE A 209 0.33 14.28 3.96
CA PHE A 209 1.74 14.07 4.24
C PHE A 209 2.52 14.11 2.93
N ALA A 210 3.56 14.94 2.85
CA ALA A 210 4.23 15.27 1.59
C ALA A 210 3.22 15.79 0.54
N ASP A 211 3.48 15.60 -0.74
CA ASP A 211 2.67 16.18 -1.82
C ASP A 211 1.50 15.28 -2.25
N ASP A 212 1.59 13.96 -2.04
CA ASP A 212 0.72 12.95 -2.65
C ASP A 212 0.19 11.87 -1.68
N VAL A 213 0.59 11.89 -0.42
CA VAL A 213 0.13 10.93 0.59
C VAL A 213 -0.95 11.55 1.47
N GLU A 214 -2.05 10.83 1.66
CA GLU A 214 -3.09 11.19 2.63
C GLU A 214 -3.05 10.24 3.82
N LEU A 215 -2.89 10.79 5.02
CA LEU A 215 -2.93 10.05 6.27
C LEU A 215 -4.25 10.31 6.98
N SER A 216 -5.03 9.27 7.20
CA SER A 216 -6.33 9.33 7.86
C SER A 216 -6.38 8.44 9.10
N MET A 217 -7.08 8.87 10.14
CA MET A 217 -7.32 8.10 11.35
C MET A 217 -8.82 7.92 11.56
N LYS A 218 -9.25 6.66 11.78
CA LYS A 218 -10.65 6.35 12.08
C LYS A 218 -11.08 6.91 13.43
N LEU A 219 -12.12 7.72 13.43
CA LEU A 219 -12.70 8.32 14.63
C LEU A 219 -13.80 7.42 15.25
N PRO A 220 -14.11 7.60 16.54
CA PRO A 220 -15.32 7.02 17.12
C PRO A 220 -16.55 7.51 16.37
N LYS A 221 -17.60 6.66 16.30
CA LYS A 221 -18.91 7.15 15.86
C LYS A 221 -19.38 8.25 16.82
N ALA A 222 -19.90 9.33 16.27
CA ALA A 222 -20.54 10.35 17.09
C ALA A 222 -21.64 9.67 17.92
N SER A 223 -21.64 9.90 19.22
CA SER A 223 -22.76 9.49 20.09
C SER A 223 -24.00 10.25 19.60
N ALA A 224 -25.05 9.49 19.25
CA ALA A 224 -26.33 10.07 18.89
C ALA A 224 -26.97 10.78 20.07
#